data_73f9b1e4ff352c4863f49a4a8831375f
#
_entry.id   73f9b1e4ff352c4863f49a4a8831375f
#
_cell.length_a   1.000
_cell.length_b   1.000
_cell.length_c   1.000
_cell.angle_alpha   90.00
_cell.angle_beta   90.00
_cell.angle_gamma   90.00
#
_symmetry.space_group_name_H-M   'P 1'
#
loop_
_entity.id
_entity.type
_entity.pdbx_description
1 polymer ?
#
loop_
_entity_poly.entity_id
_entity_poly.type
_entity_poly.pdbx_seq_one_letter_code
_entity_poly.pdbx_strand_id
1 'polypeptide(L)'
;MERIYDNDIKRREYTNYLISFTADQFKMIDFGRLIGLSIDQISLYAHPDIDQYSMQTIIDCIRSGMDVEEIKVLANPELKNVGKVTQIKIGFEQGLTIDQVLTYADPKFSVKEMINMRNSLIKGNT
;
A
#
# COMPACT_ATOMS: atom_id res chain seq x y z
N MET A 1 22.40 -29.27 -15.44
CA MET A 1 21.31 -29.79 -14.65
C MET A 1 20.87 -28.85 -13.53
N GLU A 2 21.80 -28.30 -12.76
CA GLU A 2 21.49 -27.38 -11.66
C GLU A 2 20.73 -26.13 -12.13
N ARG A 3 21.10 -25.54 -13.27
CA ARG A 3 20.42 -24.38 -13.83
C ARG A 3 18.96 -24.64 -14.19
N ILE A 4 18.65 -25.83 -14.70
CA ILE A 4 17.29 -26.21 -15.08
C ILE A 4 16.43 -26.37 -13.82
N TYR A 5 17.01 -26.99 -12.79
CA TYR A 5 16.34 -27.19 -11.50
C TYR A 5 16.02 -25.86 -10.83
N ASP A 6 17.00 -24.93 -10.80
CA ASP A 6 16.81 -23.59 -10.23
C ASP A 6 15.73 -22.79 -10.97
N ASN A 7 15.69 -22.90 -12.30
CA ASN A 7 14.67 -22.24 -13.11
C ASN A 7 13.27 -22.79 -12.84
N ASP A 8 13.14 -24.11 -12.63
CA ASP A 8 11.85 -24.73 -12.31
C ASP A 8 11.36 -24.31 -10.94
N ILE A 9 12.23 -24.23 -9.94
CA ILE A 9 11.89 -23.73 -8.61
C ILE A 9 11.41 -22.29 -8.68
N LYS A 10 12.14 -21.42 -9.36
CA LYS A 10 11.78 -20.01 -9.55
C LYS A 10 10.45 -19.85 -10.26
N ARG A 11 10.17 -20.69 -11.27
CA ARG A 11 8.87 -20.69 -11.97
C ARG A 11 7.73 -21.05 -11.02
N ARG A 12 7.92 -22.08 -10.18
CA ARG A 12 6.91 -22.51 -9.22
C ARG A 12 6.64 -21.42 -8.19
N GLU A 13 7.69 -20.79 -7.67
CA GLU A 13 7.56 -19.70 -6.71
C GLU A 13 6.82 -18.52 -7.35
N TYR A 14 7.18 -18.14 -8.57
CA TYR A 14 6.52 -17.08 -9.30
C TYR A 14 5.05 -17.41 -9.57
N THR A 15 4.77 -18.63 -10.02
CA THR A 15 3.39 -19.08 -10.26
C THR A 15 2.57 -19.06 -8.99
N ASN A 16 3.11 -19.54 -7.87
CA ASN A 16 2.43 -19.52 -6.58
C ASN A 16 2.17 -18.08 -6.12
N TYR A 17 3.11 -17.19 -6.33
CA TYR A 17 2.95 -15.77 -6.03
C TYR A 17 1.80 -15.17 -6.85
N LEU A 18 1.75 -15.45 -8.15
CA LEU A 18 0.69 -14.94 -9.03
C LEU A 18 -0.69 -15.48 -8.65
N ILE A 19 -0.79 -16.75 -8.24
CA ILE A 19 -2.04 -17.37 -7.85
C ILE A 19 -2.64 -16.72 -6.60
N SER A 20 -1.82 -16.10 -5.75
CA SER A 20 -2.30 -15.46 -4.52
C SER A 20 -3.05 -14.14 -4.75
N PHE A 21 -2.98 -13.57 -5.96
CA PHE A 21 -3.71 -12.35 -6.31
C PHE A 21 -5.06 -12.65 -6.94
N THR A 22 -6.05 -11.78 -6.69
CA THR A 22 -7.32 -11.80 -7.42
C THR A 22 -7.15 -11.18 -8.79
N ALA A 23 -8.14 -11.40 -9.68
CA ALA A 23 -8.16 -10.77 -11.00
C ALA A 23 -8.14 -9.23 -10.89
N ASP A 24 -8.88 -8.67 -9.93
CA ASP A 24 -8.94 -7.23 -9.72
C ASP A 24 -7.62 -6.67 -9.21
N GLN A 25 -6.93 -7.42 -8.35
CA GLN A 25 -5.59 -7.05 -7.91
C GLN A 25 -4.60 -7.04 -9.09
N PHE A 26 -4.68 -8.04 -9.97
CA PHE A 26 -3.86 -8.08 -11.18
C PHE A 26 -4.09 -6.86 -12.06
N LYS A 27 -5.35 -6.44 -12.21
CA LYS A 27 -5.67 -5.23 -12.99
C LYS A 27 -4.95 -4.01 -12.43
N MET A 28 -4.86 -3.88 -11.12
CA MET A 28 -4.18 -2.77 -10.47
C MET A 28 -2.66 -2.84 -10.64
N ILE A 29 -2.09 -4.03 -10.57
CA ILE A 29 -0.66 -4.24 -10.83
C ILE A 29 -0.34 -3.91 -12.29
N ASP A 30 -1.14 -4.41 -13.23
CA ASP A 30 -0.97 -4.17 -14.67
C ASP A 30 -1.20 -2.69 -15.01
N PHE A 31 -2.18 -2.06 -14.39
CA PHE A 31 -2.42 -0.63 -14.54
C PHE A 31 -1.20 0.20 -14.15
N GLY A 32 -0.55 -0.14 -13.05
CA GLY A 32 0.68 0.53 -12.63
C GLY A 32 1.77 0.45 -13.72
N ARG A 33 1.92 -0.73 -14.30
CA ARG A 33 2.87 -0.93 -15.41
C ARG A 33 2.49 -0.06 -16.63
N LEU A 34 1.21 -0.04 -16.99
CA LEU A 34 0.73 0.70 -18.16
C LEU A 34 0.91 2.21 -18.03
N ILE A 35 0.78 2.75 -16.83
CA ILE A 35 0.96 4.20 -16.60
C ILE A 35 2.44 4.57 -16.36
N GLY A 36 3.35 3.61 -16.45
CA GLY A 36 4.79 3.87 -16.41
C GLY A 36 5.42 3.84 -15.03
N LEU A 37 4.77 3.25 -14.03
CA LEU A 37 5.41 3.05 -12.74
C LEU A 37 6.57 2.07 -12.86
N SER A 38 7.63 2.30 -12.08
CA SER A 38 8.78 1.39 -12.04
C SER A 38 8.40 0.10 -11.30
N ILE A 39 9.23 -0.93 -11.47
CA ILE A 39 9.06 -2.19 -10.73
C ILE A 39 9.12 -1.92 -9.23
N ASP A 40 10.02 -1.05 -8.78
CA ASP A 40 10.12 -0.69 -7.37
C ASP A 40 8.84 -0.04 -6.85
N GLN A 41 8.23 0.86 -7.62
CA GLN A 41 6.98 1.49 -7.25
C GLN A 41 5.82 0.49 -7.19
N ILE A 42 5.71 -0.38 -8.18
CA ILE A 42 4.68 -1.43 -8.21
C ILE A 42 4.87 -2.39 -7.03
N SER A 43 6.12 -2.73 -6.70
CA SER A 43 6.43 -3.61 -5.58
C SER A 43 5.97 -3.06 -4.22
N LEU A 44 5.80 -1.74 -4.10
CA LEU A 44 5.32 -1.14 -2.87
C LEU A 44 3.89 -1.58 -2.53
N TYR A 45 3.03 -1.78 -3.53
CA TYR A 45 1.63 -2.16 -3.29
C TYR A 45 1.25 -3.57 -3.76
N ALA A 46 2.12 -4.24 -4.52
CA ALA A 46 1.82 -5.56 -5.06
C ALA A 46 1.96 -6.65 -3.98
N HIS A 47 0.95 -6.73 -3.12
CA HIS A 47 0.88 -7.69 -2.03
C HIS A 47 -0.53 -8.30 -1.99
N PRO A 48 -0.66 -9.66 -1.84
CA PRO A 48 -1.96 -10.31 -1.88
C PRO A 48 -2.96 -9.84 -0.83
N ASP A 49 -2.46 -9.34 0.31
CA ASP A 49 -3.32 -8.85 1.38
C ASP A 49 -3.69 -7.37 1.25
N ILE A 50 -3.18 -6.70 0.22
CA ILE A 50 -3.60 -5.33 -0.12
C ILE A 50 -4.70 -5.44 -1.18
N ASP A 51 -5.93 -5.04 -0.83
CA ASP A 51 -7.06 -5.15 -1.76
C ASP A 51 -6.94 -4.15 -2.92
N GLN A 52 -7.74 -4.36 -3.96
CA GLN A 52 -7.69 -3.52 -5.17
C GLN A 52 -7.98 -2.05 -4.91
N TYR A 53 -8.84 -1.74 -3.96
CA TYR A 53 -9.20 -0.36 -3.61
C TYR A 53 -8.04 0.34 -2.90
N SER A 54 -7.37 -0.36 -1.99
CA SER A 54 -6.16 0.13 -1.33
C SER A 54 -5.03 0.31 -2.35
N MET A 55 -4.87 -0.64 -3.28
CA MET A 55 -3.90 -0.53 -4.37
C MET A 55 -4.14 0.73 -5.19
N GLN A 56 -5.39 1.02 -5.56
CA GLN A 56 -5.74 2.22 -6.32
C GLN A 56 -5.35 3.49 -5.55
N THR A 57 -5.66 3.53 -4.26
CA THR A 57 -5.31 4.67 -3.39
C THR A 57 -3.80 4.86 -3.34
N ILE A 58 -3.04 3.78 -3.21
CA ILE A 58 -1.57 3.83 -3.17
C ILE A 58 -1.02 4.31 -4.51
N ILE A 59 -1.55 3.81 -5.63
CA ILE A 59 -1.16 4.26 -6.97
C ILE A 59 -1.36 5.77 -7.11
N ASP A 60 -2.51 6.28 -6.67
CA ASP A 60 -2.82 7.72 -6.72
C ASP A 60 -1.81 8.53 -5.91
N CYS A 61 -1.42 8.04 -4.75
CA CYS A 61 -0.41 8.69 -3.90
C CYS A 61 0.98 8.68 -4.55
N ILE A 62 1.37 7.56 -5.18
CA ILE A 62 2.62 7.48 -5.92
C ILE A 62 2.64 8.51 -7.05
N ARG A 63 1.55 8.61 -7.79
CA ARG A 63 1.42 9.56 -8.91
C ARG A 63 1.42 11.01 -8.47
N SER A 64 0.94 11.29 -7.26
CA SER A 64 0.95 12.64 -6.70
C SER A 64 2.32 13.09 -6.20
N GLY A 65 3.30 12.17 -6.19
CA GLY A 65 4.66 12.47 -5.74
C GLY A 65 4.88 12.30 -4.24
N MET A 66 4.00 11.58 -3.56
CA MET A 66 4.17 11.29 -2.15
C MET A 66 5.48 10.51 -1.93
N ASP A 67 6.18 10.82 -0.84
CA ASP A 67 7.47 10.21 -0.50
C ASP A 67 7.34 8.70 -0.33
N VAL A 68 8.39 7.96 -0.74
CA VAL A 68 8.42 6.50 -0.64
C VAL A 68 8.19 6.03 0.80
N GLU A 69 8.79 6.71 1.78
CA GLU A 69 8.61 6.34 3.19
C GLU A 69 7.17 6.53 3.66
N GLU A 70 6.48 7.54 3.15
CA GLU A 70 5.05 7.75 3.41
C GLU A 70 4.20 6.68 2.72
N ILE A 71 4.53 6.33 1.47
CA ILE A 71 3.84 5.26 0.73
C ILE A 71 3.94 3.94 1.49
N LYS A 72 5.08 3.63 2.08
CA LYS A 72 5.27 2.40 2.87
C LYS A 72 4.31 2.32 4.06
N VAL A 73 3.94 3.46 4.64
CA VAL A 73 2.96 3.48 5.73
C VAL A 73 1.56 3.13 5.22
N LEU A 74 1.19 3.64 4.03
CA LEU A 74 -0.09 3.29 3.40
C LEU A 74 -0.14 1.81 2.99
N ALA A 75 0.97 1.28 2.51
CA ALA A 75 1.07 -0.05 1.94
C ALA A 75 1.29 -1.14 3.00
N ASN A 76 0.61 -1.03 4.12
CA ASN A 76 0.66 -2.02 5.19
C ASN A 76 -0.40 -3.10 4.94
N PRO A 77 0.02 -4.35 4.64
CA PRO A 77 -0.94 -5.42 4.34
C PRO A 77 -1.88 -5.77 5.50
N GLU A 78 -1.47 -5.45 6.72
CA GLU A 78 -2.28 -5.75 7.91
C GLU A 78 -3.48 -4.84 8.07
N LEU A 79 -3.51 -3.69 7.41
CA LEU A 79 -4.63 -2.76 7.51
C LEU A 79 -5.93 -3.37 6.96
N LYS A 80 -5.87 -4.07 5.83
CA LYS A 80 -6.98 -4.84 5.22
C LYS A 80 -8.28 -4.05 5.01
N ASN A 81 -8.19 -2.74 4.91
CA ASN A 81 -9.36 -1.87 4.79
C ASN A 81 -8.95 -0.56 4.13
N VAL A 82 -9.55 -0.26 2.97
CA VAL A 82 -9.24 0.97 2.24
C VAL A 82 -9.59 2.22 3.04
N GLY A 83 -10.60 2.15 3.91
CA GLY A 83 -10.95 3.27 4.79
C GLY A 83 -9.81 3.65 5.72
N LYS A 84 -9.08 2.66 6.24
CA LYS A 84 -7.91 2.90 7.09
C LYS A 84 -6.75 3.49 6.29
N VAL A 85 -6.48 2.94 5.10
CA VAL A 85 -5.46 3.47 4.18
C VAL A 85 -5.77 4.93 3.85
N THR A 86 -7.03 5.25 3.60
CA THR A 86 -7.48 6.61 3.29
C THR A 86 -7.19 7.58 4.44
N GLN A 87 -7.38 7.17 5.69
CA GLN A 87 -7.11 8.04 6.84
C GLN A 87 -5.61 8.34 6.96
N ILE A 88 -4.76 7.40 6.63
CA ILE A 88 -3.31 7.61 6.58
C ILE A 88 -2.96 8.60 5.47
N LYS A 89 -3.51 8.40 4.28
CA LYS A 89 -3.34 9.30 3.13
C LYS A 89 -3.73 10.74 3.49
N ILE A 90 -4.91 10.93 4.08
CA ILE A 90 -5.41 12.25 4.45
C ILE A 90 -4.47 12.92 5.47
N GLY A 91 -3.97 12.17 6.43
CA GLY A 91 -3.02 12.69 7.41
C GLY A 91 -1.77 13.28 6.74
N PHE A 92 -1.19 12.57 5.80
CA PHE A 92 -0.04 13.07 5.05
C PHE A 92 -0.40 14.29 4.19
N GLU A 93 -1.56 14.26 3.53
CA GLU A 93 -2.04 15.39 2.74
C GLU A 93 -2.28 16.65 3.58
N GLN A 94 -2.64 16.47 4.84
CA GLN A 94 -2.84 17.56 5.81
C GLN A 94 -1.53 18.02 6.48
N GLY A 95 -0.41 17.43 6.12
CA GLY A 95 0.90 17.87 6.60
C GLY A 95 1.40 17.17 7.85
N LEU A 96 0.77 16.08 8.28
CA LEU A 96 1.30 15.30 9.40
C LEU A 96 2.62 14.63 9.03
N THR A 97 3.52 14.53 10.00
CA THR A 97 4.78 13.80 9.83
C THR A 97 4.53 12.30 9.89
N ILE A 98 5.52 11.52 9.45
CA ILE A 98 5.46 10.05 9.55
C ILE A 98 5.27 9.63 11.01
N ASP A 99 6.00 10.22 11.93
CA ASP A 99 5.89 9.89 13.36
C ASP A 99 4.48 10.16 13.89
N GLN A 100 3.87 11.26 13.49
CA GLN A 100 2.49 11.58 13.86
C GLN A 100 1.49 10.56 13.29
N VAL A 101 1.60 10.25 12.00
CA VAL A 101 0.72 9.28 11.33
C VAL A 101 0.87 7.90 11.96
N LEU A 102 2.10 7.49 12.30
CA LEU A 102 2.35 6.18 12.90
C LEU A 102 1.63 6.00 14.24
N THR A 103 1.28 7.08 14.93
CA THR A 103 0.55 6.97 16.21
C THR A 103 -0.86 6.39 16.02
N TYR A 104 -1.48 6.57 14.84
CA TYR A 104 -2.81 6.03 14.56
C TYR A 104 -2.84 5.02 13.41
N ALA A 105 -1.75 4.87 12.65
CA ALA A 105 -1.67 3.96 11.51
C ALA A 105 -1.43 2.51 11.99
N ASP A 106 -2.39 1.96 12.70
CA ASP A 106 -2.31 0.64 13.31
C ASP A 106 -3.61 -0.12 13.04
N PRO A 107 -3.52 -1.39 12.61
CA PRO A 107 -4.71 -2.20 12.30
C PRO A 107 -5.71 -2.32 13.46
N LYS A 108 -5.26 -2.17 14.71
CA LYS A 108 -6.12 -2.28 15.89
C LYS A 108 -7.16 -1.16 16.01
N PHE A 109 -6.91 -0.01 15.36
CA PHE A 109 -7.83 1.12 15.44
C PHE A 109 -8.90 1.01 14.36
N SER A 110 -10.14 1.34 14.69
CA SER A 110 -11.22 1.48 13.71
C SER A 110 -11.03 2.74 12.87
N VAL A 111 -11.70 2.81 11.73
CA VAL A 111 -11.68 4.02 10.89
C VAL A 111 -12.10 5.25 11.72
N LYS A 112 -13.14 5.11 12.52
CA LYS A 112 -13.62 6.21 13.36
C LYS A 112 -12.57 6.67 14.37
N GLU A 113 -11.89 5.72 15.01
CA GLU A 113 -10.80 6.04 15.94
C GLU A 113 -9.66 6.76 15.23
N MET A 114 -9.29 6.27 14.04
CA MET A 114 -8.25 6.90 13.23
C MET A 114 -8.62 8.33 12.84
N ILE A 115 -9.86 8.58 12.45
CA ILE A 115 -10.36 9.92 12.13
C ILE A 115 -10.20 10.84 13.34
N ASN A 116 -10.63 10.39 14.51
CA ASN A 116 -10.57 11.19 15.73
C ASN A 116 -9.11 11.51 16.12
N MET A 117 -8.24 10.51 16.02
CA MET A 117 -6.82 10.68 16.34
C MET A 117 -6.15 11.64 15.35
N ARG A 118 -6.43 11.48 14.06
CA ARG A 118 -5.91 12.37 13.02
C ARG A 118 -6.35 13.81 13.25
N ASN A 119 -7.64 14.02 13.53
CA ASN A 119 -8.18 15.35 13.78
C ASN A 119 -7.54 15.99 15.02
N SER A 120 -7.28 15.21 16.06
CA SER A 120 -6.59 15.71 17.26
C SER A 120 -5.16 16.15 16.95
N LEU A 121 -4.45 15.39 16.10
CA LEU A 121 -3.09 15.74 15.70
C LEU A 121 -3.07 17.02 14.85
N ILE A 122 -4.00 17.17 13.92
CA ILE A 122 -4.12 18.37 13.08
C ILE A 122 -4.41 19.59 13.94
N LYS A 123 -5.34 19.46 14.88
CA LYS A 123 -5.69 20.54 15.81
C LYS A 123 -4.50 20.96 16.66
N GLY A 124 -3.69 19.98 17.09
CA GLY A 124 -2.50 20.25 17.88
C GLY A 124 -1.39 20.98 17.09
N ASN A 125 -1.40 20.88 15.77
CA ASN A 125 -0.44 21.54 14.88
C ASN A 125 -0.82 22.99 14.54
N THR A 126 -2.03 23.43 14.89
CA THR A 126 -2.49 24.80 14.68
C THR A 126 -2.37 25.61 15.95
#